data_d1ea58859e67649ed249e50a652810aa
#
_entry.id   d1ea58859e67649ed249e50a652810aa
#
_cell.length_a   1.000
_cell.length_b   1.000
_cell.length_c   1.000
_cell.angle_alpha   90.00
_cell.angle_beta   90.00
_cell.angle_gamma   90.00
#
_symmetry.space_group_name_H-M   'P 1'
#
loop_
_entity.id
_entity.type
_entity.pdbx_description
1 polymer ?
#
loop_
_entity_poly.entity_id
_entity_poly.type
_entity_poly.pdbx_seq_one_letter_code
_entity_poly.pdbx_strand_id
1 'polypeptide(L)'
;MHITGTHINYYQICHRKLWLFANSIQMEHTSDLVYEGRLIHETSYSRRSEKYTELELDGIKIDYFDTKNKMIHEVKKSNKREDAHLWQLKYYIYVLERNGMTGVSGILEYPKLRAREEVLLSSIDREELSAMQNEINRIIQSENAPEKISRSKCRNCSYFDFCWIGEMEETE
;
A
#
# COMPACT_ATOMS: atom_id res chain seq x y z
N MET A 1 13.55 9.77 7.06
CA MET A 1 12.18 9.25 7.25
C MET A 1 12.15 7.83 6.73
N HIS A 2 11.51 6.91 7.47
CA HIS A 2 11.36 5.53 6.99
C HIS A 2 10.26 5.46 5.94
N ILE A 3 10.56 4.83 4.80
CA ILE A 3 9.54 4.51 3.79
C ILE A 3 8.69 3.35 4.33
N THR A 4 7.38 3.46 4.22
CA THR A 4 6.43 2.44 4.68
C THR A 4 5.76 1.75 3.48
N GLY A 5 5.07 0.63 3.73
CA GLY A 5 4.26 0.00 2.69
C GLY A 5 3.20 0.94 2.09
N THR A 6 2.67 1.88 2.89
CA THR A 6 1.73 2.90 2.40
C THR A 6 2.40 3.86 1.40
N HIS A 7 3.66 4.25 1.64
CA HIS A 7 4.39 5.10 0.68
C HIS A 7 4.58 4.38 -0.66
N ILE A 8 4.95 3.10 -0.65
CA ILE A 8 5.06 2.27 -1.85
C ILE A 8 3.72 2.18 -2.58
N ASN A 9 2.64 1.90 -1.85
CA ASN A 9 1.30 1.80 -2.40
C ASN A 9 0.87 3.12 -3.06
N TYR A 10 1.06 4.26 -2.38
CA TYR A 10 0.68 5.57 -2.91
C TYR A 10 1.56 6.02 -4.07
N TYR A 11 2.84 5.65 -4.10
CA TYR A 11 3.70 5.89 -5.25
C TYR A 11 3.12 5.27 -6.52
N GLN A 12 2.60 4.05 -6.45
CA GLN A 12 1.97 3.36 -7.59
C GLN A 12 0.63 3.99 -8.00
N ILE A 13 -0.05 4.68 -7.09
CA ILE A 13 -1.39 5.21 -7.34
C ILE A 13 -1.35 6.66 -7.80
N CYS A 14 -0.67 7.53 -7.04
CA CYS A 14 -0.65 8.97 -7.27
C CYS A 14 0.47 9.63 -6.45
N HIS A 15 1.44 10.23 -7.12
CA HIS A 15 2.56 10.91 -6.48
C HIS A 15 2.13 12.10 -5.62
N ARG A 16 1.04 12.81 -6.01
CA ARG A 16 0.47 13.88 -5.18
C ARG A 16 -0.10 13.33 -3.87
N LYS A 17 -0.81 12.20 -3.91
CA LYS A 17 -1.31 11.52 -2.72
C LYS A 17 -0.17 11.09 -1.79
N LEU A 18 0.90 10.54 -2.35
CA LEU A 18 2.11 10.19 -1.63
C LEU A 18 2.70 11.42 -0.92
N TRP A 19 2.86 12.53 -1.63
CA TRP A 19 3.41 13.76 -1.08
C TRP A 19 2.54 14.32 0.05
N LEU A 20 1.22 14.39 -0.14
CA LEU A 20 0.27 14.87 0.87
C LEU A 20 0.35 14.02 2.15
N PHE A 21 0.31 12.71 1.99
CA PHE A 21 0.41 11.77 3.11
C PHE A 21 1.72 11.94 3.89
N ALA A 22 2.85 12.01 3.20
CA ALA A 22 4.17 12.14 3.80
C ALA A 22 4.38 13.51 4.49
N ASN A 23 3.69 14.56 4.03
CA ASN A 23 3.66 15.89 4.65
C ASN A 23 2.55 16.04 5.70
N SER A 24 2.06 14.94 6.26
CA SER A 24 1.08 14.91 7.35
C SER A 24 -0.31 15.47 7.01
N ILE A 25 -0.63 15.58 5.71
CA ILE A 25 -1.98 15.91 5.26
C ILE A 25 -2.72 14.57 5.04
N GLN A 26 -3.48 14.15 6.03
CA GLN A 26 -4.16 12.84 6.04
C GLN A 26 -5.68 13.02 5.93
N MET A 27 -6.27 12.43 4.90
CA MET A 27 -7.71 12.46 4.61
C MET A 27 -8.38 11.07 4.64
N GLU A 28 -7.63 10.04 5.00
CA GLU A 28 -8.12 8.65 4.99
C GLU A 28 -9.24 8.41 6.00
N HIS A 29 -9.23 9.12 7.12
CA HIS A 29 -10.24 9.01 8.17
C HIS A 29 -11.63 9.50 7.75
N THR A 30 -11.73 10.27 6.67
CA THR A 30 -12.99 10.80 6.13
C THR A 30 -13.59 9.90 5.03
N SER A 31 -12.95 8.80 4.67
CA SER A 31 -13.34 7.96 3.54
C SER A 31 -14.08 6.68 3.98
N ASP A 32 -15.34 6.54 3.58
CA ASP A 32 -16.13 5.32 3.80
C ASP A 32 -15.47 4.08 3.17
N LEU A 33 -14.76 4.24 2.04
CA LEU A 33 -14.04 3.15 1.38
C LEU A 33 -12.85 2.64 2.21
N VAL A 34 -12.19 3.53 2.94
CA VAL A 34 -11.11 3.16 3.87
C VAL A 34 -11.69 2.44 5.08
N TYR A 35 -12.83 2.93 5.61
CA TYR A 35 -13.54 2.29 6.70
C TYR A 35 -14.00 0.87 6.34
N GLU A 36 -14.62 0.68 5.16
CA GLU A 36 -15.00 -0.65 4.68
C GLU A 36 -13.78 -1.59 4.50
N GLY A 37 -12.64 -1.06 4.03
CA GLY A 37 -11.40 -1.83 3.91
C GLY A 37 -10.95 -2.37 5.25
N ARG A 38 -10.97 -1.53 6.29
CA ARG A 38 -10.62 -1.91 7.66
C ARG A 38 -11.59 -2.97 8.22
N LEU A 39 -12.88 -2.82 8.00
CA LEU A 39 -13.91 -3.75 8.47
C LEU A 39 -13.76 -5.15 7.85
N ILE A 40 -13.45 -5.22 6.55
CA ILE A 40 -13.16 -6.49 5.86
C ILE A 40 -11.91 -7.15 6.44
N HIS A 41 -10.89 -6.36 6.71
CA HIS A 41 -9.68 -6.82 7.34
C HIS A 41 -9.98 -7.44 8.72
N GLU A 42 -10.68 -6.73 9.59
CA GLU A 42 -11.04 -7.20 10.93
C GLU A 42 -11.93 -8.46 10.90
N THR A 43 -12.94 -8.50 10.01
CA THR A 43 -13.90 -9.62 9.96
C THR A 43 -13.38 -10.87 9.26
N SER A 44 -12.50 -10.71 8.27
CA SER A 44 -11.93 -11.85 7.54
C SER A 44 -10.94 -12.67 8.38
N TYR A 45 -10.47 -12.13 9.51
CA TYR A 45 -9.32 -12.65 10.22
C TYR A 45 -9.51 -13.02 11.69
N SER A 46 -10.71 -12.87 12.23
CA SER A 46 -10.98 -13.25 13.63
C SER A 46 -10.58 -14.70 14.00
N ARG A 47 -10.52 -15.60 13.00
CA ARG A 47 -10.05 -16.99 13.14
C ARG A 47 -8.56 -17.20 12.81
N ARG A 48 -7.90 -16.20 12.21
CA ARG A 48 -6.49 -16.31 11.76
C ARG A 48 -5.50 -15.73 12.77
N SER A 49 -5.93 -14.87 13.68
CA SER A 49 -5.08 -14.28 14.72
C SER A 49 -4.43 -15.33 15.64
N GLU A 50 -5.04 -16.51 15.79
CA GLU A 50 -4.45 -17.63 16.52
C GLU A 50 -3.31 -18.33 15.78
N LYS A 51 -3.26 -18.20 14.45
CA LYS A 51 -2.30 -18.92 13.59
C LYS A 51 -1.15 -18.04 13.11
N TYR A 52 -1.36 -16.75 12.96
CA TYR A 52 -0.41 -15.82 12.38
C TYR A 52 0.01 -14.75 13.38
N THR A 53 1.23 -14.26 13.23
CA THR A 53 1.82 -13.24 14.09
C THR A 53 1.76 -11.88 13.41
N GLU A 54 1.38 -10.84 14.15
CA GLU A 54 1.60 -9.46 13.72
C GLU A 54 3.10 -9.15 13.83
N LEU A 55 3.67 -8.53 12.81
CA LEU A 55 5.08 -8.18 12.76
C LEU A 55 5.23 -6.71 12.37
N GLU A 56 5.95 -5.95 13.21
CA GLU A 56 6.27 -4.56 12.95
C GLU A 56 7.79 -4.39 12.94
N LEU A 57 8.34 -3.87 11.84
CA LEU A 57 9.78 -3.76 11.62
C LEU A 57 10.09 -2.67 10.58
N ASP A 58 11.05 -1.79 10.85
CA ASP A 58 11.57 -0.79 9.90
C ASP A 58 10.49 0.00 9.13
N GLY A 59 9.41 0.37 9.80
CA GLY A 59 8.32 1.15 9.23
C GLY A 59 7.31 0.33 8.41
N ILE A 60 7.46 -0.99 8.35
CA ILE A 60 6.41 -1.87 7.83
C ILE A 60 5.60 -2.47 8.97
N LYS A 61 4.32 -2.70 8.71
CA LYS A 61 3.42 -3.45 9.58
C LYS A 61 2.77 -4.55 8.76
N ILE A 62 3.00 -5.80 9.17
CA ILE A 62 2.45 -7.01 8.56
C ILE A 62 1.47 -7.60 9.57
N ASP A 63 0.20 -7.67 9.18
CA ASP A 63 -0.84 -8.15 10.10
C ASP A 63 -0.85 -9.66 10.25
N TYR A 64 -0.45 -10.39 9.20
CA TYR A 64 -0.48 -11.86 9.19
C TYR A 64 0.80 -12.44 8.61
N PHE A 65 1.71 -12.80 9.50
CA PHE A 65 2.95 -13.48 9.15
C PHE A 65 2.94 -14.92 9.66
N ASP A 66 3.04 -15.88 8.73
CA ASP A 66 3.25 -17.29 9.05
C ASP A 66 4.75 -17.52 9.32
N THR A 67 5.11 -17.54 10.59
CA THR A 67 6.50 -17.68 11.02
C THR A 67 7.10 -19.04 10.63
N LYS A 68 6.27 -20.09 10.56
CA LYS A 68 6.72 -21.43 10.20
C LYS A 68 7.09 -21.55 8.74
N ASN A 69 6.27 -20.97 7.86
CA ASN A 69 6.46 -21.03 6.42
C ASN A 69 7.16 -19.76 5.88
N LYS A 70 7.49 -18.79 6.72
CA LYS A 70 8.04 -17.48 6.35
C LYS A 70 7.22 -16.78 5.27
N MET A 71 5.91 -16.75 5.46
CA MET A 71 4.96 -16.29 4.46
C MET A 71 4.12 -15.12 4.98
N ILE A 72 4.04 -14.05 4.20
CA ILE A 72 3.19 -12.90 4.45
C ILE A 72 1.83 -13.13 3.80
N HIS A 73 0.76 -12.94 4.55
CA HIS A 73 -0.61 -12.94 4.03
C HIS A 73 -1.13 -11.50 3.98
N GLU A 74 -1.29 -10.96 2.78
CA GLU A 74 -1.81 -9.62 2.54
C GLU A 74 -3.21 -9.71 1.94
N VAL A 75 -4.20 -9.13 2.62
CA VAL A 75 -5.60 -9.20 2.22
C VAL A 75 -6.11 -7.88 1.69
N LYS A 76 -6.75 -7.93 0.55
CA LYS A 76 -7.29 -6.74 -0.12
C LYS A 76 -8.75 -6.91 -0.51
N LYS A 77 -9.48 -5.80 -0.44
CA LYS A 77 -10.92 -5.74 -0.75
C LYS A 77 -11.21 -6.06 -2.22
N SER A 78 -10.35 -5.60 -3.13
CA SER A 78 -10.51 -5.75 -4.56
C SER A 78 -9.16 -5.70 -5.27
N ASN A 79 -9.14 -6.18 -6.51
CA ASN A 79 -7.95 -6.15 -7.38
C ASN A 79 -7.82 -4.87 -8.24
N LYS A 80 -8.66 -3.86 -8.03
CA LYS A 80 -8.63 -2.61 -8.84
C LYS A 80 -7.29 -1.86 -8.80
N ARG A 81 -6.46 -2.14 -7.82
CA ARG A 81 -5.14 -1.55 -7.60
C ARG A 81 -4.10 -2.66 -7.41
N GLU A 82 -4.20 -3.71 -8.22
CA GLU A 82 -3.38 -4.93 -8.09
C GLU A 82 -1.89 -4.64 -8.09
N ASP A 83 -1.40 -3.80 -9.02
CA ASP A 83 0.02 -3.41 -9.05
C ASP A 83 0.47 -2.73 -7.75
N ALA A 84 -0.33 -1.84 -7.19
CA ALA A 84 0.01 -1.18 -5.92
C ALA A 84 0.04 -2.16 -4.74
N HIS A 85 -0.86 -3.14 -4.74
CA HIS A 85 -0.89 -4.20 -3.73
C HIS A 85 0.32 -5.14 -3.86
N LEU A 86 0.64 -5.51 -5.09
CA LEU A 86 1.78 -6.37 -5.41
C LEU A 86 3.10 -5.72 -4.96
N TRP A 87 3.33 -4.46 -5.32
CA TRP A 87 4.53 -3.74 -4.91
C TRP A 87 4.62 -3.50 -3.41
N GLN A 88 3.50 -3.28 -2.74
CA GLN A 88 3.45 -3.20 -1.28
C GLN A 88 3.91 -4.50 -0.63
N LEU A 89 3.41 -5.65 -1.11
CA LEU A 89 3.79 -6.97 -0.60
C LEU A 89 5.26 -7.31 -0.93
N LYS A 90 5.72 -7.00 -2.15
CA LYS A 90 7.14 -7.14 -2.53
C LYS A 90 8.05 -6.30 -1.62
N TYR A 91 7.62 -5.10 -1.25
CA TYR A 91 8.36 -4.25 -0.33
C TYR A 91 8.45 -4.86 1.07
N TYR A 92 7.40 -5.48 1.57
CA TYR A 92 7.44 -6.18 2.86
C TYR A 92 8.44 -7.34 2.83
N ILE A 93 8.45 -8.15 1.78
CA ILE A 93 9.44 -9.21 1.59
C ILE A 93 10.86 -8.62 1.57
N TYR A 94 11.06 -7.54 0.82
CA TYR A 94 12.35 -6.86 0.70
C TYR A 94 12.89 -6.36 2.05
N VAL A 95 12.04 -5.75 2.88
CA VAL A 95 12.43 -5.28 4.22
C VAL A 95 12.81 -6.45 5.12
N LEU A 96 12.05 -7.55 5.10
CA LEU A 96 12.37 -8.75 5.89
C LEU A 96 13.70 -9.36 5.46
N GLU A 97 13.96 -9.47 4.15
CA GLU A 97 15.24 -9.98 3.63
C GLU A 97 16.42 -9.10 4.05
N ARG A 98 16.27 -7.76 4.01
CA ARG A 98 17.30 -6.82 4.47
C ARG A 98 17.60 -6.94 5.96
N ASN A 99 16.64 -7.40 6.74
CA ASN A 99 16.79 -7.68 8.16
C ASN A 99 17.21 -9.13 8.46
N GLY A 100 17.74 -9.85 7.45
CA GLY A 100 18.34 -11.16 7.61
C GLY A 100 17.37 -12.35 7.51
N MET A 101 16.09 -12.12 7.21
CA MET A 101 15.11 -13.20 7.05
C MET A 101 15.10 -13.68 5.58
N THR A 102 15.80 -14.74 5.28
CA THR A 102 15.86 -15.32 3.93
C THR A 102 14.73 -16.30 3.65
N GLY A 103 14.36 -16.42 2.36
CA GLY A 103 13.32 -17.36 1.90
C GLY A 103 11.91 -16.94 2.27
N VAL A 104 11.67 -15.65 2.37
CA VAL A 104 10.34 -15.07 2.60
C VAL A 104 9.55 -15.06 1.30
N SER A 105 8.27 -15.42 1.37
CA SER A 105 7.30 -15.28 0.29
C SER A 105 6.06 -14.52 0.77
N GLY A 106 5.17 -14.19 -0.15
CA GLY A 106 3.91 -13.54 0.18
C GLY A 106 2.74 -14.15 -0.59
N ILE A 107 1.54 -13.94 -0.06
CA ILE A 107 0.28 -14.25 -0.75
C ILE A 107 -0.60 -13.01 -0.72
N LEU A 108 -1.02 -12.54 -1.90
CA LEU A 108 -2.12 -11.60 -2.04
C LEU A 108 -3.44 -12.36 -2.04
N GLU A 109 -4.34 -11.99 -1.16
CA GLU A 109 -5.66 -12.61 -1.04
C GLU A 109 -6.76 -11.58 -1.33
N TYR A 110 -7.69 -11.96 -2.21
CA TYR A 110 -8.89 -11.20 -2.55
C TYR A 110 -10.14 -12.02 -2.18
N PRO A 111 -10.59 -12.01 -0.90
CA PRO A 111 -11.64 -12.89 -0.41
C PRO A 111 -12.96 -12.78 -1.20
N LYS A 112 -13.35 -11.57 -1.58
CA LYS A 112 -14.58 -11.33 -2.39
C LYS A 112 -14.50 -11.96 -3.78
N LEU A 113 -13.31 -12.11 -4.33
CA LEU A 113 -13.06 -12.70 -5.65
C LEU A 113 -12.69 -14.19 -5.56
N ARG A 114 -12.51 -14.71 -4.34
CA ARG A 114 -11.97 -16.07 -4.07
C ARG A 114 -10.67 -16.33 -4.83
N ALA A 115 -9.87 -15.28 -5.00
CA ALA A 115 -8.58 -15.32 -5.70
C ALA A 115 -7.44 -15.09 -4.72
N ARG A 116 -6.31 -15.75 -5.00
CA ARG A 116 -5.04 -15.56 -4.31
C ARG A 116 -3.90 -15.70 -5.29
N GLU A 117 -2.84 -14.96 -5.04
CA GLU A 117 -1.63 -14.96 -5.85
C GLU A 117 -0.41 -15.08 -4.95
N GLU A 118 0.49 -16.02 -5.28
CA GLU A 118 1.77 -16.16 -4.58
C GLU A 118 2.78 -15.18 -5.17
N VAL A 119 3.51 -14.50 -4.28
CA VAL A 119 4.47 -13.44 -4.62
C VAL A 119 5.86 -13.83 -4.12
N LEU A 120 6.81 -13.86 -5.03
CA LEU A 120 8.22 -14.00 -4.75
C LEU A 120 8.96 -12.74 -5.17
N LEU A 121 10.10 -12.48 -4.55
CA LEU A 121 10.94 -11.33 -4.88
C LEU A 121 12.09 -11.74 -5.79
N SER A 122 12.11 -11.25 -7.03
CA SER A 122 13.20 -11.46 -7.98
C SER A 122 14.35 -10.45 -7.77
N SER A 123 15.49 -10.68 -8.43
CA SER A 123 16.60 -9.71 -8.44
C SER A 123 16.19 -8.37 -9.08
N ILE A 124 15.41 -8.41 -10.15
CA ILE A 124 14.88 -7.24 -10.84
C ILE A 124 13.96 -6.44 -9.89
N ASP A 125 13.09 -7.12 -9.16
CA ASP A 125 12.20 -6.45 -8.18
C ASP A 125 12.98 -5.70 -7.09
N ARG A 126 14.13 -6.24 -6.66
CA ARG A 126 14.99 -5.57 -5.67
C ARG A 126 15.60 -4.29 -6.21
N GLU A 127 16.04 -4.32 -7.47
CA GLU A 127 16.57 -3.11 -8.15
C GLU A 127 15.48 -2.07 -8.33
N GLU A 128 14.29 -2.47 -8.77
CA GLU A 128 13.12 -1.58 -8.92
C GLU A 128 12.68 -0.98 -7.58
N LEU A 129 12.64 -1.78 -6.50
CA LEU A 129 12.31 -1.27 -5.17
C LEU A 129 13.35 -0.27 -4.66
N SER A 130 14.64 -0.48 -4.95
CA SER A 130 15.68 0.48 -4.61
C SER A 130 15.53 1.79 -5.38
N ALA A 131 15.27 1.73 -6.67
CA ALA A 131 15.00 2.90 -7.50
C ALA A 131 13.72 3.64 -7.04
N MET A 132 12.66 2.89 -6.75
CA MET A 132 11.40 3.42 -6.25
C MET A 132 11.57 4.17 -4.91
N GLN A 133 12.35 3.64 -3.98
CA GLN A 133 12.63 4.30 -2.70
C GLN A 133 13.36 5.64 -2.90
N ASN A 134 14.30 5.70 -3.85
CA ASN A 134 15.00 6.95 -4.19
C ASN A 134 14.02 7.98 -4.76
N GLU A 135 13.14 7.57 -5.64
CA GLU A 135 12.13 8.45 -6.24
C GLU A 135 11.08 8.91 -5.21
N ILE A 136 10.63 8.03 -4.34
CA ILE A 136 9.74 8.37 -3.22
C ILE A 136 10.39 9.44 -2.34
N ASN A 137 11.66 9.28 -1.97
CA ASN A 137 12.37 10.28 -1.17
C ASN A 137 12.45 11.63 -1.90
N ARG A 138 12.70 11.63 -3.21
CA ARG A 138 12.71 12.85 -4.03
C ARG A 138 11.35 13.56 -4.04
N ILE A 139 10.27 12.79 -4.21
CA ILE A 139 8.91 13.32 -4.20
C ILE A 139 8.57 13.92 -2.84
N ILE A 140 8.84 13.21 -1.76
CA ILE A 140 8.52 13.64 -0.39
C ILE A 140 9.24 14.94 0.00
N GLN A 141 10.48 15.09 -0.45
CA GLN A 141 11.32 16.26 -0.16
C GLN A 141 11.05 17.45 -1.09
N SER A 142 10.21 17.29 -2.11
CA SER A 142 9.84 18.39 -2.99
C SER A 142 9.10 19.50 -2.24
N GLU A 143 9.44 20.75 -2.50
CA GLU A 143 8.75 21.92 -1.93
C GLU A 143 7.29 22.01 -2.38
N ASN A 144 7.00 21.53 -3.58
CA ASN A 144 5.68 21.60 -4.19
C ASN A 144 5.06 20.21 -4.35
N ALA A 145 3.77 20.12 -4.08
CA ALA A 145 3.01 18.91 -4.35
C ALA A 145 3.03 18.59 -5.86
N PRO A 146 3.26 17.33 -6.26
CA PRO A 146 3.14 16.91 -7.66
C PRO A 146 1.79 17.27 -8.27
N GLU A 147 1.74 17.35 -9.59
CA GLU A 147 0.50 17.67 -10.32
C GLU A 147 -0.61 16.64 -10.07
N LYS A 148 -1.85 17.10 -10.23
CA LYS A 148 -3.03 16.24 -10.13
C LYS A 148 -3.07 15.28 -11.33
N ILE A 149 -3.44 14.03 -11.09
CA ILE A 149 -3.83 13.10 -12.16
C ILE A 149 -5.26 13.42 -12.61
N SER A 150 -5.75 12.77 -13.68
CA SER A 150 -7.09 13.04 -14.20
C SER A 150 -8.19 12.91 -13.13
N ARG A 151 -9.18 13.83 -13.15
CA ARG A 151 -10.27 13.89 -12.19
C ARG A 151 -11.06 12.57 -12.11
N SER A 152 -11.26 11.90 -13.24
CA SER A 152 -11.93 10.60 -13.31
C SER A 152 -11.25 9.51 -12.47
N LYS A 153 -9.92 9.50 -12.42
CA LYS A 153 -9.15 8.58 -11.58
C LYS A 153 -9.20 8.92 -10.10
N CYS A 154 -9.54 10.17 -9.77
CA CYS A 154 -9.59 10.68 -8.39
C CYS A 154 -10.95 10.49 -7.70
N ARG A 155 -12.05 10.19 -8.41
CA ARG A 155 -13.43 10.17 -7.86
C ARG A 155 -13.61 9.39 -6.56
N ASN A 156 -12.87 8.30 -6.38
CA ASN A 156 -12.94 7.46 -5.17
C ASN A 156 -11.69 7.62 -4.29
N CYS A 157 -10.97 8.71 -4.43
CA CYS A 157 -9.79 9.01 -3.63
C CYS A 157 -10.20 9.77 -2.36
N SER A 158 -9.67 9.38 -1.20
CA SER A 158 -9.89 10.08 0.07
C SER A 158 -9.46 11.55 0.04
N TYR A 159 -8.57 11.93 -0.88
CA TYR A 159 -8.11 13.30 -1.08
C TYR A 159 -8.87 14.06 -2.17
N PHE A 160 -9.96 13.50 -2.72
CA PHE A 160 -10.67 14.12 -3.84
C PHE A 160 -11.09 15.57 -3.52
N ASP A 161 -11.84 15.77 -2.45
CA ASP A 161 -12.35 17.08 -2.06
C ASP A 161 -11.22 18.07 -1.80
N PHE A 162 -10.15 17.63 -1.17
CA PHE A 162 -8.96 18.47 -0.92
C PHE A 162 -8.27 18.89 -2.22
N CYS A 163 -8.07 17.95 -3.15
CA CYS A 163 -7.36 18.21 -4.40
C CYS A 163 -8.16 19.05 -5.40
N TRP A 164 -9.49 18.99 -5.36
CA TRP A 164 -10.39 19.58 -6.35
C TRP A 164 -11.29 20.69 -5.76
N ILE A 165 -10.98 21.16 -4.56
CA ILE A 165 -11.69 22.28 -3.92
C ILE A 165 -11.62 23.53 -4.82
N GLY A 166 -12.77 24.17 -5.04
CA GLY A 166 -12.87 25.40 -5.83
C GLY A 166 -12.87 25.20 -7.35
N GLU A 167 -12.67 23.97 -7.85
CA GLU A 167 -12.82 23.68 -9.27
C GLU A 167 -14.25 23.21 -9.54
N MET A 168 -15.08 24.08 -10.13
CA MET A 168 -16.44 23.74 -10.56
C MET A 168 -16.38 22.61 -11.60
N GLU A 169 -17.37 21.73 -11.59
CA GLU A 169 -17.55 20.79 -12.71
C GLU A 169 -17.84 21.62 -13.96
N GLU A 170 -16.91 21.58 -14.93
CA GLU A 170 -17.27 21.96 -16.29
C GLU A 170 -18.33 20.96 -16.72
N THR A 171 -19.59 21.38 -16.71
CA THR A 171 -20.71 20.65 -17.27
C THR A 171 -20.48 20.56 -18.76
N GLU A 172 -20.07 19.37 -19.25
CA GLU A 172 -20.26 18.99 -20.66
C GLU A 172 -21.73 18.78 -20.97
#